data_93df04f05ff9457d568d83442c9180ea
#
_entry.id   93df04f05ff9457d568d83442c9180ea
#
_cell.length_a   1.000
_cell.length_b   1.000
_cell.length_c   1.000
_cell.angle_alpha   90.00
_cell.angle_beta   90.00
_cell.angle_gamma   90.00
#
_symmetry.space_group_name_H-M   'P 1'
#
loop_
_entity.id
_entity.type
_entity.pdbx_description
1 polymer ?
#
loop_
_entity_poly.entity_id
_entity_poly.type
_entity_poly.pdbx_seq_one_letter_code
_entity_poly.pdbx_strand_id
1 'polypeptide(L)'
;MPPDREGSNVMELNIIAREYRPGDLEQVLGLVRELEAEMAEKFETKIKSGIEEYRTRYLNPGNKYKTWVALVENKIVGYLMGYPSLGTPEIDNMYDILPLPAGQLPPEFYMQITFVSKAYRKKGISTRLHQQVVAYAKKKGFKEIYACIAKWNDPELRVIRSLKFQSKDLGYRYRLSLKL
;
A
#
# COMPACT_ATOMS: atom_id res chain seq x y z
N MET A 1 28.10 -42.26 5.41
CA MET A 1 26.70 -41.90 5.17
C MET A 1 26.54 -40.43 5.48
N PRO A 2 26.23 -39.55 4.52
CA PRO A 2 25.85 -38.20 4.82
C PRO A 2 24.41 -38.18 5.36
N PRO A 3 24.07 -37.26 6.31
CA PRO A 3 22.73 -37.18 6.84
C PRO A 3 21.76 -36.63 5.79
N ASP A 4 20.60 -37.29 5.67
CA ASP A 4 19.48 -36.90 4.84
C ASP A 4 19.10 -35.43 5.16
N ARG A 5 19.16 -34.60 4.15
CA ARG A 5 18.51 -33.27 4.18
C ARG A 5 17.01 -33.50 4.09
N GLU A 6 16.36 -33.57 5.24
CA GLU A 6 14.90 -33.40 5.31
C GLU A 6 14.54 -32.08 4.60
N GLY A 7 13.96 -32.25 3.43
CA GLY A 7 13.36 -31.13 2.70
C GLY A 7 12.23 -30.55 3.52
N SER A 8 12.48 -29.41 4.16
CA SER A 8 11.42 -28.60 4.76
C SER A 8 10.43 -28.25 3.64
N ASN A 9 9.30 -28.94 3.64
CA ASN A 9 8.16 -28.67 2.79
C ASN A 9 7.55 -27.34 3.25
N VAL A 10 8.17 -26.22 2.82
CA VAL A 10 7.62 -24.89 3.05
C VAL A 10 6.34 -24.83 2.22
N MET A 11 5.19 -25.08 2.84
CA MET A 11 3.89 -24.86 2.20
C MET A 11 3.86 -23.45 1.67
N GLU A 12 3.92 -23.30 0.36
CA GLU A 12 3.84 -22.02 -0.33
C GLU A 12 2.46 -21.42 -0.03
N LEU A 13 2.44 -20.31 0.70
CA LEU A 13 1.19 -19.66 1.05
C LEU A 13 0.49 -19.17 -0.22
N ASN A 14 -0.71 -19.65 -0.45
CA ASN A 14 -1.55 -19.13 -1.53
C ASN A 14 -2.00 -17.70 -1.21
N ILE A 15 -1.30 -16.72 -1.77
CA ILE A 15 -1.56 -15.29 -1.58
C ILE A 15 -2.37 -14.79 -2.78
N ILE A 16 -3.59 -14.35 -2.54
CA ILE A 16 -4.45 -13.71 -3.52
C ILE A 16 -4.42 -12.19 -3.27
N ALA A 17 -3.95 -11.42 -4.26
CA ALA A 17 -4.04 -9.95 -4.21
C ALA A 17 -5.05 -9.46 -5.24
N ARG A 18 -6.01 -8.61 -4.83
CA ARG A 18 -7.09 -8.09 -5.67
C ARG A 18 -7.53 -6.70 -5.21
N GLU A 19 -8.31 -6.03 -6.05
CA GLU A 19 -8.98 -4.79 -5.63
C GLU A 19 -9.95 -5.05 -4.44
N TYR A 20 -10.03 -4.06 -3.58
CA TYR A 20 -10.95 -3.99 -2.45
C TYR A 20 -12.42 -4.04 -2.93
N ARG A 21 -13.29 -4.64 -2.12
CA ARG A 21 -14.75 -4.68 -2.31
C ARG A 21 -15.44 -4.21 -1.03
N PRO A 22 -16.67 -3.67 -1.10
CA PRO A 22 -17.38 -3.20 0.09
C PRO A 22 -17.49 -4.22 1.23
N GLY A 23 -17.59 -5.52 0.91
CA GLY A 23 -17.60 -6.61 1.89
C GLY A 23 -16.29 -6.82 2.65
N ASP A 24 -15.18 -6.18 2.22
CA ASP A 24 -13.89 -6.28 2.87
C ASP A 24 -13.72 -5.26 4.03
N LEU A 25 -14.65 -4.31 4.14
CA LEU A 25 -14.54 -3.12 5.00
C LEU A 25 -14.08 -3.45 6.42
N GLU A 26 -14.79 -4.30 7.12
CA GLU A 26 -14.47 -4.56 8.54
C GLU A 26 -13.12 -5.26 8.74
N GLN A 27 -12.71 -6.11 7.80
CA GLN A 27 -11.39 -6.74 7.86
C GLN A 27 -10.26 -5.72 7.61
N VAL A 28 -10.44 -4.80 6.65
CA VAL A 28 -9.48 -3.72 6.40
C VAL A 28 -9.40 -2.77 7.58
N LEU A 29 -10.55 -2.38 8.17
CA LEU A 29 -10.56 -1.56 9.40
C LEU A 29 -9.88 -2.26 10.58
N GLY A 30 -9.94 -3.58 10.65
CA GLY A 30 -9.17 -4.38 11.62
C GLY A 30 -7.65 -4.20 11.43
N LEU A 31 -7.17 -4.21 10.18
CA LEU A 31 -5.76 -3.94 9.85
C LEU A 31 -5.36 -2.49 10.11
N VAL A 32 -6.27 -1.53 9.91
CA VAL A 32 -6.01 -0.12 10.25
C VAL A 32 -5.80 0.03 11.75
N ARG A 33 -6.61 -0.64 12.60
CA ARG A 33 -6.41 -0.64 14.06
C ARG A 33 -5.06 -1.25 14.45
N GLU A 34 -4.65 -2.34 13.79
CA GLU A 34 -3.33 -2.97 14.01
C GLU A 34 -2.20 -2.01 13.64
N LEU A 35 -2.29 -1.30 12.51
CA LEU A 35 -1.34 -0.27 12.10
C LEU A 35 -1.27 0.87 13.12
N GLU A 36 -2.40 1.41 13.55
CA GLU A 36 -2.47 2.49 14.54
C GLU A 36 -1.83 2.09 15.87
N ALA A 37 -2.07 0.86 16.32
CA ALA A 37 -1.45 0.33 17.54
C ALA A 37 0.08 0.21 17.40
N GLU A 38 0.58 -0.31 16.27
CA GLU A 38 2.03 -0.39 16.02
C GLU A 38 2.69 1.00 15.95
N MET A 39 2.02 1.97 15.35
CA MET A 39 2.54 3.34 15.27
C MET A 39 2.54 4.02 16.64
N ALA A 40 1.50 3.82 17.44
CA ALA A 40 1.42 4.33 18.80
C ALA A 40 2.54 3.76 19.69
N GLU A 41 2.79 2.46 19.60
CA GLU A 41 3.89 1.78 20.31
C GLU A 41 5.25 2.31 19.84
N LYS A 42 5.48 2.37 18.53
CA LYS A 42 6.76 2.78 17.96
C LYS A 42 7.17 4.21 18.29
N PHE A 43 6.22 5.13 18.33
CA PHE A 43 6.47 6.55 18.57
C PHE A 43 6.13 6.98 19.99
N GLU A 44 5.80 6.05 20.88
CA GLU A 44 5.44 6.30 22.27
C GLU A 44 4.40 7.44 22.42
N THR A 45 3.41 7.45 21.54
CA THR A 45 2.41 8.52 21.45
C THR A 45 1.00 7.97 21.36
N LYS A 46 0.03 8.81 21.78
CA LYS A 46 -1.39 8.52 21.53
C LYS A 46 -1.73 8.96 20.10
N ILE A 47 -2.10 8.01 19.25
CA ILE A 47 -2.59 8.30 17.90
C ILE A 47 -4.10 8.47 17.97
N LYS A 48 -4.60 9.57 17.39
CA LYS A 48 -6.04 9.73 17.17
C LYS A 48 -6.46 8.72 16.12
N SER A 49 -7.43 7.87 16.43
CA SER A 49 -7.90 6.87 15.48
C SER A 49 -8.49 7.50 14.23
N GLY A 50 -8.01 7.06 13.07
CA GLY A 50 -8.50 7.45 11.74
C GLY A 50 -9.59 6.52 11.19
N ILE A 51 -10.10 5.58 11.99
CA ILE A 51 -11.07 4.56 11.54
C ILE A 51 -12.27 5.16 10.82
N GLU A 52 -12.84 6.25 11.36
CA GLU A 52 -14.00 6.90 10.75
C GLU A 52 -13.62 7.58 9.42
N GLU A 53 -12.44 8.16 9.31
CA GLU A 53 -11.93 8.71 8.05
C GLU A 53 -11.69 7.61 7.01
N TYR A 54 -11.19 6.45 7.42
CA TYR A 54 -11.08 5.30 6.53
C TYR A 54 -12.44 4.86 6.01
N ARG A 55 -13.44 4.75 6.89
CA ARG A 55 -14.80 4.32 6.55
C ARG A 55 -15.49 5.28 5.59
N THR A 56 -15.44 6.58 5.88
CA THR A 56 -16.24 7.60 5.17
C THR A 56 -15.52 8.18 3.96
N ARG A 57 -14.19 8.25 3.99
CA ARG A 57 -13.40 8.90 2.95
C ARG A 57 -12.62 7.90 2.10
N TYR A 58 -11.74 7.10 2.70
CA TYR A 58 -10.78 6.33 1.92
C TYR A 58 -11.34 5.05 1.32
N LEU A 59 -12.21 4.36 2.02
CA LEU A 59 -12.83 3.10 1.58
C LEU A 59 -14.24 3.27 1.02
N ASN A 60 -14.74 4.50 0.95
CA ASN A 60 -16.06 4.79 0.40
C ASN A 60 -16.04 4.66 -1.14
N PRO A 61 -16.97 3.89 -1.75
CA PRO A 61 -17.08 3.78 -3.20
C PRO A 61 -17.31 5.14 -3.87
N GLY A 62 -16.68 5.35 -5.03
CA GLY A 62 -16.87 6.56 -5.84
C GLY A 62 -15.90 7.70 -5.56
N ASN A 63 -15.02 7.59 -4.57
CA ASN A 63 -13.96 8.57 -4.34
C ASN A 63 -12.72 8.32 -5.23
N LYS A 64 -11.70 9.20 -5.11
CA LYS A 64 -10.43 9.06 -5.86
C LYS A 64 -9.55 7.90 -5.39
N TYR A 65 -9.75 7.41 -4.17
CA TYR A 65 -8.89 6.38 -3.58
C TYR A 65 -9.17 5.01 -4.18
N LYS A 66 -8.11 4.25 -4.36
CA LYS A 66 -8.13 2.85 -4.78
C LYS A 66 -7.39 2.01 -3.77
N THR A 67 -7.99 0.91 -3.39
CA THR A 67 -7.42 0.00 -2.39
C THR A 67 -7.32 -1.41 -2.95
N TRP A 68 -6.22 -2.07 -2.67
CA TRP A 68 -5.99 -3.49 -2.93
C TRP A 68 -5.83 -4.22 -1.61
N VAL A 69 -6.30 -5.45 -1.57
CA VAL A 69 -6.22 -6.33 -0.41
C VAL A 69 -5.48 -7.60 -0.77
N ALA A 70 -4.74 -8.13 0.18
CA ALA A 70 -4.10 -9.45 0.08
C ALA A 70 -4.78 -10.42 1.04
N LEU A 71 -5.14 -11.59 0.52
CA LEU A 71 -5.83 -12.65 1.26
C LEU A 71 -4.92 -13.87 1.36
N VAL A 72 -4.97 -14.50 2.52
CA VAL A 72 -4.46 -15.84 2.81
C VAL A 72 -5.62 -16.62 3.45
N GLU A 73 -5.98 -17.78 2.87
CA GLU A 73 -7.10 -18.59 3.37
C GLU A 73 -8.40 -17.80 3.58
N ASN A 74 -8.76 -16.93 2.63
CA ASN A 74 -9.92 -16.04 2.66
C ASN A 74 -9.88 -14.93 3.75
N LYS A 75 -8.82 -14.82 4.53
CA LYS A 75 -8.60 -13.74 5.48
C LYS A 75 -7.79 -12.62 4.84
N ILE A 76 -8.24 -11.37 4.97
CA ILE A 76 -7.46 -10.21 4.55
C ILE A 76 -6.34 -9.96 5.56
N VAL A 77 -5.10 -10.00 5.07
CA VAL A 77 -3.87 -9.94 5.89
C VAL A 77 -2.97 -8.77 5.55
N GLY A 78 -3.36 -7.99 4.53
CA GLY A 78 -2.66 -6.77 4.15
C GLY A 78 -3.48 -5.94 3.17
N TYR A 79 -3.16 -4.67 3.08
CA TYR A 79 -3.75 -3.75 2.10
C TYR A 79 -2.74 -2.73 1.60
N LEU A 80 -2.99 -2.20 0.41
CA LEU A 80 -2.31 -1.05 -0.17
C LEU A 80 -3.34 -0.08 -0.68
N MET A 81 -3.20 1.20 -0.35
CA MET A 81 -4.08 2.26 -0.78
C MET A 81 -3.30 3.34 -1.52
N GLY A 82 -3.90 3.90 -2.56
CA GLY A 82 -3.33 4.98 -3.34
C GLY A 82 -4.39 5.75 -4.11
N TYR A 83 -3.95 6.77 -4.84
CA TYR A 83 -4.83 7.62 -5.63
C TYR A 83 -4.11 8.30 -6.80
N PRO A 84 -4.85 8.72 -7.85
CA PRO A 84 -4.32 9.55 -8.94
C PRO A 84 -3.76 10.86 -8.40
N SER A 85 -2.49 11.18 -8.73
CA SER A 85 -1.72 12.27 -8.12
C SER A 85 -1.24 13.26 -9.17
N LEU A 86 -1.17 14.54 -8.80
CA LEU A 86 -0.57 15.61 -9.60
C LEU A 86 0.93 15.81 -9.32
N GLY A 87 1.54 14.89 -8.58
CA GLY A 87 2.98 14.84 -8.36
C GLY A 87 3.43 15.09 -6.94
N THR A 88 2.61 15.71 -6.07
CA THR A 88 2.91 15.85 -4.65
C THR A 88 1.65 15.70 -3.79
N PRO A 89 1.75 15.05 -2.62
CA PRO A 89 0.62 14.91 -1.70
C PRO A 89 0.05 16.27 -1.25
N GLU A 90 0.89 17.29 -1.17
CA GLU A 90 0.48 18.64 -0.78
C GLU A 90 -0.44 19.27 -1.83
N ILE A 91 -0.10 19.14 -3.11
CA ILE A 91 -0.95 19.60 -4.23
C ILE A 91 -2.21 18.76 -4.30
N ASP A 92 -2.10 17.44 -4.13
CA ASP A 92 -3.23 16.51 -4.19
C ASP A 92 -4.30 16.83 -3.14
N ASN A 93 -3.89 17.26 -1.95
CA ASN A 93 -4.82 17.66 -0.89
C ASN A 93 -5.62 18.94 -1.25
N MET A 94 -5.05 19.84 -2.06
CA MET A 94 -5.78 21.01 -2.56
C MET A 94 -6.89 20.60 -3.55
N TYR A 95 -6.68 19.52 -4.30
CA TYR A 95 -7.66 19.00 -5.28
C TYR A 95 -8.76 18.13 -4.68
N ASP A 96 -8.70 17.79 -3.38
CA ASP A 96 -9.89 17.31 -2.66
C ASP A 96 -10.99 18.39 -2.57
N ILE A 97 -10.61 19.67 -2.74
CA ILE A 97 -11.48 20.84 -2.69
C ILE A 97 -11.91 21.27 -4.11
N LEU A 98 -11.08 21.06 -5.12
CA LEU A 98 -11.32 21.44 -6.51
C LEU A 98 -11.37 20.19 -7.39
N PRO A 99 -12.49 19.94 -8.09
CA PRO A 99 -12.57 18.80 -8.99
C PRO A 99 -11.56 18.98 -10.15
N LEU A 100 -10.84 17.90 -10.49
CA LEU A 100 -10.04 17.86 -11.69
C LEU A 100 -10.92 18.14 -12.92
N PRO A 101 -10.41 18.85 -13.94
CA PRO A 101 -11.12 19.03 -15.17
C PRO A 101 -11.62 17.69 -15.72
N ALA A 102 -12.89 17.64 -16.15
CA ALA A 102 -13.51 16.41 -16.63
C ALA A 102 -12.68 15.78 -17.75
N GLY A 103 -12.36 14.51 -17.61
CA GLY A 103 -11.63 13.73 -18.62
C GLY A 103 -10.10 13.78 -18.55
N GLN A 104 -9.51 14.50 -17.60
CA GLN A 104 -8.06 14.46 -17.38
C GLN A 104 -7.72 13.52 -16.22
N LEU A 105 -7.00 12.41 -16.52
CA LEU A 105 -6.34 11.62 -15.48
C LEU A 105 -5.04 12.34 -15.10
N PRO A 106 -4.75 12.51 -13.80
CA PRO A 106 -3.43 12.92 -13.34
C PRO A 106 -2.36 12.01 -13.95
N PRO A 107 -1.16 12.54 -14.25
CA PRO A 107 -0.11 11.76 -14.90
C PRO A 107 0.47 10.66 -14.02
N GLU A 108 0.31 10.77 -12.72
CA GLU A 108 0.96 9.91 -11.73
C GLU A 108 -0.05 9.20 -10.83
N PHE A 109 0.36 8.08 -10.24
CA PHE A 109 -0.38 7.37 -9.21
C PHE A 109 0.45 7.31 -7.92
N TYR A 110 -0.08 7.83 -6.83
CA TYR A 110 0.57 7.82 -5.52
C TYR A 110 0.13 6.62 -4.68
N MET A 111 1.08 5.80 -4.26
CA MET A 111 0.88 4.75 -3.26
C MET A 111 1.07 5.36 -1.88
N GLN A 112 -0.03 5.54 -1.15
CA GLN A 112 -0.05 6.29 0.10
C GLN A 112 0.28 5.43 1.31
N ILE A 113 -0.34 4.27 1.42
CA ILE A 113 -0.22 3.38 2.57
C ILE A 113 -0.12 1.95 2.09
N THR A 114 0.85 1.22 2.65
CA THR A 114 0.93 -0.24 2.56
C THR A 114 1.04 -0.80 3.96
N PHE A 115 0.20 -1.76 4.30
CA PHE A 115 0.26 -2.45 5.59
C PHE A 115 0.04 -3.95 5.42
N VAL A 116 0.85 -4.74 6.13
CA VAL A 116 0.70 -6.19 6.25
C VAL A 116 0.72 -6.55 7.72
N SER A 117 -0.28 -7.30 8.17
CA SER A 117 -0.40 -7.80 9.53
C SER A 117 0.89 -8.51 9.97
N LYS A 118 1.34 -8.23 11.20
CA LYS A 118 2.63 -8.67 11.75
C LYS A 118 2.87 -10.18 11.58
N ALA A 119 1.83 -10.99 11.79
CA ALA A 119 1.90 -12.44 11.68
C ALA A 119 2.15 -12.96 10.24
N TYR A 120 1.92 -12.12 9.23
CA TYR A 120 2.01 -12.48 7.82
C TYR A 120 3.17 -11.81 7.07
N ARG A 121 4.03 -11.06 7.77
CA ARG A 121 5.19 -10.38 7.17
C ARG A 121 6.26 -11.37 6.69
N LYS A 122 7.16 -10.90 5.83
CA LYS A 122 8.26 -11.67 5.22
C LYS A 122 7.82 -12.86 4.35
N LYS A 123 6.57 -12.82 3.85
CA LYS A 123 5.98 -13.86 3.00
C LYS A 123 5.65 -13.35 1.58
N GLY A 124 6.20 -12.22 1.16
CA GLY A 124 6.00 -11.65 -0.18
C GLY A 124 4.68 -10.90 -0.39
N ILE A 125 3.85 -10.71 0.65
CA ILE A 125 2.51 -10.10 0.54
C ILE A 125 2.59 -8.65 0.05
N SER A 126 3.47 -7.82 0.63
CA SER A 126 3.66 -6.44 0.20
C SER A 126 4.09 -6.38 -1.27
N THR A 127 5.03 -7.23 -1.69
CA THR A 127 5.45 -7.34 -3.10
C THR A 127 4.27 -7.63 -4.03
N ARG A 128 3.40 -8.58 -3.66
CA ARG A 128 2.20 -8.93 -4.45
C ARG A 128 1.23 -7.75 -4.56
N LEU A 129 0.99 -7.03 -3.48
CA LEU A 129 0.15 -5.83 -3.49
C LEU A 129 0.71 -4.77 -4.44
N HIS A 130 2.01 -4.45 -4.35
CA HIS A 130 2.64 -3.48 -5.24
C HIS A 130 2.59 -3.90 -6.71
N GLN A 131 2.79 -5.17 -7.02
CA GLN A 131 2.67 -5.69 -8.39
C GLN A 131 1.28 -5.47 -8.96
N GLN A 132 0.21 -5.67 -8.17
CA GLN A 132 -1.17 -5.39 -8.59
C GLN A 132 -1.38 -3.90 -8.90
N VAL A 133 -0.85 -3.02 -8.07
CA VAL A 133 -0.96 -1.57 -8.27
C VAL A 133 -0.18 -1.11 -9.50
N VAL A 134 1.01 -1.64 -9.73
CA VAL A 134 1.80 -1.37 -10.95
C VAL A 134 1.04 -1.82 -12.20
N ALA A 135 0.46 -3.03 -12.17
CA ALA A 135 -0.34 -3.54 -13.28
C ALA A 135 -1.58 -2.66 -13.56
N TYR A 136 -2.28 -2.24 -12.49
CA TYR A 136 -3.40 -1.32 -12.60
C TYR A 136 -2.97 0.02 -13.20
N ALA A 137 -1.90 0.63 -12.70
CA ALA A 137 -1.42 1.93 -13.16
C ALA A 137 -1.03 1.89 -14.65
N LYS A 138 -0.35 0.85 -15.10
CA LYS A 138 -0.06 0.61 -16.52
C LYS A 138 -1.33 0.50 -17.35
N LYS A 139 -2.29 -0.33 -16.91
CA LYS A 139 -3.56 -0.53 -17.61
C LYS A 139 -4.37 0.76 -17.75
N LYS A 140 -4.28 1.65 -16.75
CA LYS A 140 -4.98 2.94 -16.73
C LYS A 140 -4.25 4.04 -17.49
N GLY A 141 -3.01 3.83 -17.91
CA GLY A 141 -2.23 4.80 -18.67
C GLY A 141 -1.55 5.89 -17.85
N PHE A 142 -1.33 5.65 -16.54
CA PHE A 142 -0.48 6.53 -15.75
C PHE A 142 0.95 6.50 -16.29
N LYS A 143 1.66 7.63 -16.25
CA LYS A 143 3.04 7.74 -16.74
C LYS A 143 4.06 7.32 -15.68
N GLU A 144 3.71 7.50 -14.43
CA GLU A 144 4.56 7.21 -13.29
C GLU A 144 3.73 6.73 -12.09
N ILE A 145 4.31 5.86 -11.31
CA ILE A 145 3.79 5.46 -9.99
C ILE A 145 4.85 5.78 -8.95
N TYR A 146 4.47 6.31 -7.78
CA TYR A 146 5.42 6.66 -6.74
C TYR A 146 4.89 6.43 -5.32
N ALA A 147 5.83 6.37 -4.36
CA ALA A 147 5.58 6.37 -2.93
C ALA A 147 6.55 7.32 -2.23
N CYS A 148 6.13 7.92 -1.12
CA CYS A 148 6.99 8.66 -0.20
C CYS A 148 7.18 7.85 1.08
N ILE A 149 8.40 7.33 1.30
CA ILE A 149 8.69 6.40 2.39
C ILE A 149 9.71 7.02 3.33
N ALA A 150 9.40 7.05 4.63
CA ALA A 150 10.31 7.53 5.65
C ALA A 150 11.59 6.68 5.70
N LYS A 151 12.73 7.32 5.92
CA LYS A 151 14.05 6.65 5.91
C LYS A 151 14.19 5.54 6.95
N TRP A 152 13.43 5.61 8.02
CA TRP A 152 13.40 4.58 9.06
C TRP A 152 12.57 3.34 8.69
N ASN A 153 11.79 3.36 7.59
CA ASN A 153 10.95 2.24 7.17
C ASN A 153 11.70 1.29 6.22
N ASP A 154 12.80 0.72 6.70
CA ASP A 154 13.63 -0.20 5.94
C ASP A 154 12.89 -1.38 5.29
N PRO A 155 11.90 -2.03 5.95
CA PRO A 155 11.16 -3.13 5.33
C PRO A 155 10.49 -2.72 4.03
N GLU A 156 9.79 -1.59 4.01
CA GLU A 156 9.09 -1.10 2.84
C GLU A 156 10.07 -0.59 1.76
N LEU A 157 11.13 0.10 2.18
CA LEU A 157 12.19 0.52 1.26
C LEU A 157 12.81 -0.65 0.50
N ARG A 158 13.04 -1.79 1.15
CA ARG A 158 13.56 -3.01 0.49
C ARG A 158 12.57 -3.57 -0.53
N VAL A 159 11.29 -3.62 -0.21
CA VAL A 159 10.25 -4.11 -1.13
C VAL A 159 10.20 -3.24 -2.38
N ILE A 160 10.06 -1.93 -2.22
CA ILE A 160 9.91 -0.99 -3.34
C ILE A 160 11.18 -0.97 -4.22
N ARG A 161 12.38 -0.99 -3.61
CA ARG A 161 13.63 -1.07 -4.37
C ARG A 161 13.78 -2.37 -5.16
N SER A 162 13.31 -3.49 -4.62
CA SER A 162 13.32 -4.78 -5.34
C SER A 162 12.44 -4.76 -6.60
N LEU A 163 11.45 -3.88 -6.65
CA LEU A 163 10.59 -3.63 -7.81
C LEU A 163 11.16 -2.60 -8.81
N LYS A 164 12.46 -2.25 -8.66
CA LYS A 164 13.22 -1.34 -9.55
C LYS A 164 12.74 0.12 -9.53
N PHE A 165 12.12 0.56 -8.45
CA PHE A 165 11.82 1.98 -8.27
C PHE A 165 13.10 2.78 -8.06
N GLN A 166 13.19 3.93 -8.72
CA GLN A 166 14.27 4.89 -8.53
C GLN A 166 14.03 5.73 -7.28
N SER A 167 15.09 6.02 -6.53
CA SER A 167 15.02 6.72 -5.26
C SER A 167 15.55 8.14 -5.38
N LYS A 168 14.78 9.13 -4.90
CA LYS A 168 15.22 10.52 -4.72
C LYS A 168 15.12 10.88 -3.24
N ASP A 169 16.22 11.41 -2.68
CA ASP A 169 16.26 11.85 -1.28
C ASP A 169 15.50 13.18 -1.11
N LEU A 170 14.58 13.22 -0.15
CA LEU A 170 13.80 14.41 0.22
C LEU A 170 14.05 14.83 1.68
N GLY A 171 15.22 14.51 2.27
CA GLY A 171 15.55 14.79 3.66
C GLY A 171 15.13 13.65 4.59
N TYR A 172 13.98 13.75 5.25
CA TYR A 172 13.52 12.73 6.20
C TYR A 172 12.87 11.48 5.54
N ARG A 173 12.57 11.55 4.24
CA ARG A 173 11.96 10.48 3.44
C ARG A 173 12.60 10.37 2.06
N TYR A 174 12.34 9.25 1.38
CA TYR A 174 12.62 9.07 -0.04
C TYR A 174 11.33 9.17 -0.85
N ARG A 175 11.39 9.82 -2.01
CA ARG A 175 10.43 9.56 -3.09
C ARG A 175 10.98 8.41 -3.92
N LEU A 176 10.24 7.32 -4.02
CA LEU A 176 10.55 6.19 -4.88
C LEU A 176 9.55 6.17 -6.02
N SER A 177 10.04 6.18 -7.25
CA SER A 177 9.18 6.25 -8.43
C SER A 177 9.58 5.25 -9.51
N LEU A 178 8.58 4.81 -10.27
CA LEU A 178 8.72 3.92 -11.42
C LEU A 178 7.97 4.52 -12.60
N LYS A 179 8.69 4.82 -13.69
CA LYS A 179 8.09 5.17 -14.98
C LYS A 179 7.46 3.93 -15.60
N LEU A 180 6.27 4.08 -16.16
CA LEU A 180 5.43 2.99 -16.66
C LEU A 180 5.46 2.90 -18.20
#